data_dec2f2f54cb70b7070485a915cfb7c05
#
_entry.id   dec2f2f54cb70b7070485a915cfb7c05
#
_cell.length_a   1.000
_cell.length_b   1.000
_cell.length_c   1.000
_cell.angle_alpha   90.00
_cell.angle_beta   90.00
_cell.angle_gamma   90.00
#
_symmetry.space_group_name_H-M   'P 1'
#
loop_
_entity.id
_entity.type
_entity.pdbx_description
1 polymer ?
#
loop_
_entity_poly.entity_id
_entity_poly.type
_entity_poly.pdbx_seq_one_letter_code
_entity_poly.pdbx_strand_id
1 'polypeptide(L)'
;MHKVAKKIVLWCADKNVSKVIIGKNKGWKQEINIGKTNNQNFVQIPHALLITYIKTIAEKIGMQVVEQEESYTSKASFLDMDKMPVYKKDDNITYLFSGTRTMRGLYKDSLGRVINADLNGAGNIMRKVIPDKDIKLNINNLISPNKLQAFEIYS
;
A
#
# COMPACT_ATOMS: atom_id res chain seq x y z
N MET A 1 -0.42 13.65 13.27
CA MET A 1 -1.01 12.37 12.83
C MET A 1 -2.54 12.38 12.80
N HIS A 2 -3.25 12.83 13.84
CA HIS A 2 -4.73 12.84 13.85
C HIS A 2 -5.34 13.63 12.68
N LYS A 3 -4.85 14.86 12.39
CA LYS A 3 -5.32 15.64 11.22
C LYS A 3 -5.11 14.91 9.90
N VAL A 4 -3.96 14.24 9.72
CA VAL A 4 -3.67 13.45 8.50
C VAL A 4 -4.64 12.28 8.37
N ALA A 5 -4.86 11.51 9.44
CA ALA A 5 -5.81 10.41 9.47
C ALA A 5 -7.23 10.88 9.12
N LYS A 6 -7.66 12.00 9.70
CA LYS A 6 -8.98 12.60 9.41
C LYS A 6 -9.10 12.96 7.93
N LYS A 7 -8.07 13.60 7.34
CA LYS A 7 -8.08 13.97 5.92
C LYS A 7 -8.18 12.74 5.01
N ILE A 8 -7.40 11.69 5.31
CA ILE A 8 -7.46 10.42 4.56
C ILE A 8 -8.88 9.83 4.60
N VAL A 9 -9.46 9.71 5.80
CA VAL A 9 -10.78 9.09 5.95
C VAL A 9 -11.87 9.92 5.29
N LEU A 10 -11.86 11.25 5.42
CA LEU A 10 -12.81 12.13 4.78
C LEU A 10 -12.68 12.08 3.25
N TRP A 11 -11.45 12.05 2.72
CA TRP A 11 -11.23 11.88 1.29
C TRP A 11 -11.78 10.53 0.77
N CYS A 12 -11.58 9.44 1.52
CA CYS A 12 -12.17 8.15 1.21
C CYS A 12 -13.71 8.19 1.23
N ALA A 13 -14.29 8.86 2.21
CA ALA A 13 -15.75 9.00 2.33
C ALA A 13 -16.34 9.80 1.15
N ASP A 14 -15.70 10.90 0.73
CA ASP A 14 -16.06 11.69 -0.45
C ASP A 14 -16.06 10.86 -1.73
N LYS A 15 -15.20 9.86 -1.82
CA LYS A 15 -15.13 8.90 -2.96
C LYS A 15 -16.02 7.66 -2.78
N ASN A 16 -16.92 7.65 -1.79
CA ASN A 16 -17.78 6.51 -1.47
C ASN A 16 -17.01 5.21 -1.21
N VAL A 17 -15.81 5.30 -0.62
CA VAL A 17 -15.03 4.15 -0.23
C VAL A 17 -15.61 3.56 1.06
N SER A 18 -16.06 2.32 1.01
CA SER A 18 -16.61 1.60 2.17
C SER A 18 -15.55 0.82 2.97
N LYS A 19 -14.40 0.54 2.36
CA LYS A 19 -13.34 -0.27 2.97
C LYS A 19 -11.95 0.26 2.61
N VAL A 20 -11.10 0.47 3.62
CA VAL A 20 -9.69 0.82 3.48
C VAL A 20 -8.84 -0.38 3.88
N ILE A 21 -7.90 -0.78 3.02
CA ILE A 21 -7.00 -1.89 3.28
C ILE A 21 -5.59 -1.33 3.46
N ILE A 22 -4.98 -1.62 4.60
CA ILE A 22 -3.65 -1.11 4.98
C ILE A 22 -2.67 -2.28 5.05
N GLY A 23 -1.59 -2.19 4.29
CA GLY A 23 -0.48 -3.14 4.36
C GLY A 23 0.20 -3.06 5.73
N LYS A 24 0.52 -4.21 6.31
CA LYS A 24 1.22 -4.32 7.58
C LYS A 24 2.36 -5.31 7.48
N ASN A 25 3.56 -4.85 7.75
CA ASN A 25 4.72 -5.72 7.86
C ASN A 25 5.01 -6.03 9.34
N LYS A 26 5.16 -7.30 9.69
CA LYS A 26 5.50 -7.72 11.06
C LYS A 26 6.85 -7.18 11.56
N GLY A 27 7.75 -6.80 10.63
CA GLY A 27 9.11 -6.31 10.90
C GLY A 27 9.27 -4.79 10.99
N TRP A 28 8.23 -3.98 10.92
CA TRP A 28 8.33 -2.50 10.87
C TRP A 28 9.09 -1.86 12.04
N LYS A 29 9.32 -2.59 13.12
CA LYS A 29 10.00 -2.07 14.32
C LYS A 29 11.47 -2.44 14.43
N GLN A 30 12.04 -3.34 13.63
CA GLN A 30 13.33 -3.95 14.00
C GLN A 30 14.45 -3.93 12.95
N GLU A 31 14.22 -3.71 11.64
CA GLU A 31 15.28 -3.85 10.63
C GLU A 31 15.22 -2.86 9.45
N ILE A 32 14.85 -1.60 9.68
CA ILE A 32 15.03 -0.61 8.63
C ILE A 32 16.46 -0.06 8.71
N ASN A 33 17.39 -0.73 8.03
CA ASN A 33 18.74 -0.20 7.84
C ASN A 33 18.86 0.47 6.44
N ILE A 34 18.35 1.71 6.34
CA ILE A 34 18.44 2.55 5.13
C ILE A 34 19.55 3.60 5.22
N GLY A 35 20.54 3.38 6.11
CA GLY A 35 21.64 4.30 6.38
C GLY A 35 21.33 5.29 7.52
N LYS A 36 22.38 5.73 8.23
CA LYS A 36 22.26 6.52 9.48
C LYS A 36 21.39 7.76 9.36
N THR A 37 21.50 8.53 8.30
CA THR A 37 20.74 9.78 8.09
C THR A 37 19.27 9.52 7.73
N ASN A 38 19.01 8.48 6.93
CA ASN A 38 17.65 8.11 6.54
C ASN A 38 16.89 7.39 7.65
N ASN A 39 17.56 6.60 8.49
CA ASN A 39 16.97 5.96 9.65
C ASN A 39 16.43 6.97 10.66
N GLN A 40 17.15 8.07 10.92
CA GLN A 40 16.69 9.12 11.83
C GLN A 40 15.41 9.82 11.32
N ASN A 41 15.27 10.03 10.02
CA ASN A 41 14.10 10.69 9.43
C ASN A 41 12.91 9.74 9.28
N PHE A 42 13.13 8.44 9.03
CA PHE A 42 12.06 7.45 8.81
C PHE A 42 11.47 6.89 10.12
N VAL A 43 12.29 6.78 11.17
CA VAL A 43 11.83 6.31 12.51
C VAL A 43 10.86 7.30 13.17
N GLN A 44 10.80 8.55 12.70
CA GLN A 44 9.95 9.58 13.30
C GLN A 44 8.48 9.55 12.85
N ILE A 45 8.11 8.76 11.82
CA ILE A 45 6.69 8.63 11.46
C ILE A 45 6.06 7.51 12.30
N PRO A 46 5.17 7.83 13.25
CA PRO A 46 4.54 6.80 14.07
C PRO A 46 3.42 6.10 13.28
N HIS A 47 3.80 5.22 12.35
CA HIS A 47 2.87 4.49 11.48
C HIS A 47 1.76 3.78 12.26
N ALA A 48 2.10 3.13 13.38
CA ALA A 48 1.10 2.47 14.23
C ALA A 48 0.06 3.45 14.78
N LEU A 49 0.50 4.65 15.18
CA LEU A 49 -0.39 5.69 15.67
C LEU A 49 -1.29 6.24 14.54
N LEU A 50 -0.73 6.43 13.33
CA LEU A 50 -1.51 6.84 12.17
C LEU A 50 -2.60 5.81 11.84
N ILE A 51 -2.26 4.52 11.79
CA ILE A 51 -3.21 3.44 11.56
C ILE A 51 -4.31 3.42 12.63
N THR A 52 -3.95 3.59 13.91
CA THR A 52 -4.91 3.67 15.01
C THR A 52 -5.90 4.83 14.81
N TYR A 53 -5.42 6.02 14.44
CA TYR A 53 -6.30 7.16 14.18
C TYR A 53 -7.20 6.93 12.96
N ILE A 54 -6.66 6.35 11.87
CA ILE A 54 -7.47 6.01 10.69
C ILE A 54 -8.62 5.08 11.09
N LYS A 55 -8.32 4.01 11.84
CA LYS A 55 -9.34 3.06 12.33
C LYS A 55 -10.41 3.75 13.16
N THR A 56 -10.00 4.50 14.19
CA THR A 56 -10.93 5.18 15.10
C THR A 56 -11.85 6.17 14.37
N ILE A 57 -11.31 6.90 13.38
CA ILE A 57 -12.12 7.90 12.65
C ILE A 57 -13.03 7.19 11.62
N ALA A 58 -12.52 6.18 10.92
CA ALA A 58 -13.27 5.41 9.93
C ALA A 58 -14.46 4.69 10.56
N GLU A 59 -14.26 4.08 11.72
CA GLU A 59 -15.30 3.38 12.49
C GLU A 59 -16.48 4.30 12.84
N LYS A 60 -16.21 5.56 13.21
CA LYS A 60 -17.24 6.55 13.54
C LYS A 60 -18.18 6.87 12.37
N ILE A 61 -17.75 6.65 11.14
CA ILE A 61 -18.55 6.90 9.92
C ILE A 61 -18.97 5.61 9.22
N GLY A 62 -18.81 4.46 9.88
CA GLY A 62 -19.19 3.15 9.34
C GLY A 62 -18.27 2.60 8.24
N MET A 63 -17.06 3.18 8.07
CA MET A 63 -16.08 2.71 7.10
C MET A 63 -15.22 1.59 7.70
N GLN A 64 -15.09 0.49 6.96
CA GLN A 64 -14.29 -0.66 7.39
C GLN A 64 -12.80 -0.43 7.15
N VAL A 65 -11.94 -0.78 8.12
CA VAL A 65 -10.48 -0.77 7.96
C VAL A 65 -9.93 -2.17 8.21
N VAL A 66 -9.18 -2.71 7.24
CA VAL A 66 -8.57 -4.03 7.29
C VAL A 66 -7.04 -3.87 7.25
N GLU A 67 -6.33 -4.47 8.21
CA GLU A 67 -4.88 -4.62 8.13
C GLU A 67 -4.54 -5.94 7.45
N GLN A 68 -3.69 -5.89 6.42
CA GLN A 68 -3.31 -7.04 5.63
C GLN A 68 -1.79 -7.20 5.59
N GLU A 69 -1.33 -8.42 5.77
CA GLU A 69 0.08 -8.78 5.58
C GLU A 69 0.50 -8.51 4.12
N GLU A 70 1.69 -7.89 3.92
CA GLU A 70 2.12 -7.33 2.63
C GLU A 70 3.28 -8.09 1.95
N SER A 71 3.61 -9.33 2.37
CA SER A 71 4.68 -10.09 1.74
C SER A 71 4.48 -10.23 0.23
N TYR A 72 5.56 -10.03 -0.51
CA TYR A 72 5.66 -10.11 -1.98
C TYR A 72 4.83 -9.07 -2.76
N THR A 73 4.04 -8.22 -2.13
CA THR A 73 3.18 -7.25 -2.84
C THR A 73 3.96 -6.24 -3.69
N SER A 74 5.17 -5.88 -3.29
CA SER A 74 6.05 -4.99 -4.07
C SER A 74 6.80 -5.69 -5.20
N LYS A 75 6.86 -7.05 -5.19
CA LYS A 75 7.55 -7.87 -6.19
C LYS A 75 6.60 -8.42 -7.25
N ALA A 76 5.38 -8.82 -6.84
CA ALA A 76 4.37 -9.35 -7.73
C ALA A 76 3.81 -8.27 -8.67
N SER A 77 3.46 -8.66 -9.90
CA SER A 77 2.79 -7.79 -10.85
C SER A 77 1.30 -7.74 -10.57
N PHE A 78 0.78 -6.52 -10.32
CA PHE A 78 -0.64 -6.30 -10.15
C PHE A 78 -1.40 -6.44 -11.46
N LEU A 79 -0.85 -5.95 -12.57
CA LEU A 79 -1.49 -6.02 -13.88
C LEU A 79 -1.52 -7.43 -14.47
N ASP A 80 -0.52 -8.26 -14.16
CA ASP A 80 -0.45 -9.66 -14.61
C ASP A 80 -1.20 -10.60 -13.65
N MET A 81 -1.76 -10.05 -12.56
CA MET A 81 -2.46 -10.83 -11.54
C MET A 81 -1.61 -11.98 -10.96
N ASP A 82 -0.31 -11.72 -10.74
CA ASP A 82 0.63 -12.71 -10.19
C ASP A 82 0.09 -13.32 -8.89
N LYS A 83 0.27 -14.63 -8.74
CA LYS A 83 -0.07 -15.33 -7.51
C LYS A 83 0.93 -14.94 -6.41
N MET A 84 0.44 -14.42 -5.30
CA MET A 84 1.25 -14.03 -4.16
C MET A 84 1.24 -15.11 -3.08
N PRO A 85 2.40 -15.70 -2.73
CA PRO A 85 2.49 -16.62 -1.62
C PRO A 85 2.37 -15.89 -0.27
N VAL A 86 2.03 -16.64 0.77
CA VAL A 86 2.14 -16.18 2.17
C VAL A 86 3.56 -16.45 2.64
N TYR A 87 4.20 -15.46 3.26
CA TYR A 87 5.54 -15.62 3.80
C TYR A 87 5.60 -16.72 4.86
N LYS A 88 6.54 -17.66 4.69
CA LYS A 88 6.90 -18.68 5.69
C LYS A 88 8.39 -18.53 6.00
N LYS A 89 8.75 -18.52 7.29
CA LYS A 89 10.13 -18.23 7.75
C LYS A 89 11.17 -19.23 7.23
N ASP A 90 10.77 -20.48 7.02
CA ASP A 90 11.64 -21.58 6.61
C ASP A 90 11.44 -21.98 5.14
N ASP A 91 10.85 -21.09 4.33
CA ASP A 91 10.58 -21.35 2.93
C ASP A 91 11.77 -20.93 2.07
N ASN A 92 12.58 -21.92 1.64
CA ASN A 92 13.70 -21.71 0.71
C ASN A 92 13.25 -21.58 -0.76
N ILE A 93 11.95 -21.37 -1.03
CA ILE A 93 11.41 -21.26 -2.37
C ILE A 93 11.69 -19.87 -2.94
N THR A 94 12.31 -19.83 -4.11
CA THR A 94 12.43 -18.61 -4.91
C THR A 94 11.17 -18.45 -5.74
N TYR A 95 10.41 -17.38 -5.48
CA TYR A 95 9.22 -17.05 -6.26
C TYR A 95 9.59 -16.15 -7.44
N LEU A 96 9.17 -16.54 -8.64
CA LEU A 96 9.29 -15.74 -9.86
C LEU A 96 7.99 -14.98 -10.10
N PHE A 97 8.12 -13.71 -10.50
CA PHE A 97 7.01 -12.83 -10.81
C PHE A 97 7.11 -12.34 -12.25
N SER A 98 5.97 -12.05 -12.89
CA SER A 98 5.87 -11.69 -14.29
C SER A 98 6.48 -10.34 -14.62
N GLY A 99 6.48 -9.42 -13.65
CA GLY A 99 7.01 -8.08 -13.82
C GLY A 99 8.23 -7.79 -12.94
N THR A 100 8.78 -6.60 -13.08
CA THR A 100 9.97 -6.18 -12.32
C THR A 100 9.97 -4.69 -12.01
N ARG A 101 10.61 -4.32 -10.90
CA ARG A 101 10.90 -2.93 -10.56
C ARG A 101 12.09 -2.46 -11.39
N THR A 102 11.90 -1.49 -12.29
CA THR A 102 12.93 -1.02 -13.22
C THR A 102 13.76 0.13 -12.64
N MET A 103 13.10 1.09 -12.00
CA MET A 103 13.70 2.26 -11.36
C MET A 103 12.95 2.60 -10.08
N ARG A 104 13.48 3.55 -9.28
CA ARG A 104 12.77 4.06 -8.11
C ARG A 104 11.39 4.61 -8.53
N GLY A 105 10.34 4.07 -7.93
CA GLY A 105 8.97 4.49 -8.17
C GLY A 105 8.30 3.88 -9.42
N LEU A 106 9.02 3.09 -10.24
CA LEU A 106 8.48 2.49 -11.46
C LEU A 106 8.50 0.97 -11.43
N TYR A 107 7.42 0.36 -11.88
CA TYR A 107 7.23 -1.07 -12.05
C TYR A 107 6.80 -1.39 -13.47
N LYS A 108 7.43 -2.36 -14.10
CA LYS A 108 7.16 -2.82 -15.48
C LYS A 108 6.58 -4.22 -15.44
N ASP A 109 5.44 -4.43 -16.07
CA ASP A 109 4.77 -5.72 -16.18
C ASP A 109 5.33 -6.59 -17.31
N SER A 110 4.76 -7.78 -17.52
CA SER A 110 5.17 -8.74 -18.57
C SER A 110 4.99 -8.19 -19.98
N LEU A 111 4.01 -7.31 -20.21
CA LEU A 111 3.72 -6.69 -21.50
C LEU A 111 4.51 -5.40 -21.73
N GLY A 112 5.40 -5.02 -20.82
CA GLY A 112 6.19 -3.81 -20.92
C GLY A 112 5.49 -2.54 -20.50
N ARG A 113 4.26 -2.60 -19.94
CA ARG A 113 3.53 -1.45 -19.41
C ARG A 113 4.20 -0.96 -18.12
N VAL A 114 4.38 0.33 -18.00
CA VAL A 114 5.03 0.95 -16.85
C VAL A 114 3.99 1.66 -15.98
N ILE A 115 3.95 1.29 -14.71
CA ILE A 115 3.05 1.88 -13.70
C ILE A 115 3.85 2.37 -12.48
N ASN A 116 3.22 3.16 -11.63
CA ASN A 116 3.82 3.56 -10.36
C ASN A 116 3.98 2.33 -9.44
N ALA A 117 5.19 2.14 -8.89
CA ALA A 117 5.52 0.97 -8.08
C ALA A 117 4.75 0.92 -6.75
N ASP A 118 4.38 2.07 -6.17
CA ASP A 118 3.62 2.12 -4.93
C ASP A 118 2.15 1.75 -5.19
N LEU A 119 1.61 2.16 -6.35
CA LEU A 119 0.28 1.73 -6.79
C LEU A 119 0.25 0.22 -7.12
N ASN A 120 1.33 -0.33 -7.72
CA ASN A 120 1.47 -1.78 -7.90
C ASN A 120 1.39 -2.51 -6.55
N GLY A 121 2.17 -2.06 -5.56
CA GLY A 121 2.15 -2.63 -4.22
C GLY A 121 0.79 -2.50 -3.54
N ALA A 122 0.16 -1.33 -3.59
CA ALA A 122 -1.16 -1.08 -3.00
C ALA A 122 -2.25 -1.95 -3.65
N GLY A 123 -2.23 -2.11 -4.99
CA GLY A 123 -3.13 -2.99 -5.71
C GLY A 123 -2.98 -4.45 -5.28
N ASN A 124 -1.75 -4.92 -5.09
CA ASN A 124 -1.47 -6.27 -4.62
C ASN A 124 -1.88 -6.49 -3.15
N ILE A 125 -1.75 -5.47 -2.27
CA ILE A 125 -2.29 -5.52 -0.90
C ILE A 125 -3.81 -5.68 -0.96
N MET A 126 -4.48 -4.92 -1.83
CA MET A 126 -5.92 -5.02 -2.04
C MET A 126 -6.33 -6.43 -2.49
N ARG A 127 -5.62 -7.04 -3.44
CA ARG A 127 -5.88 -8.42 -3.95
C ARG A 127 -5.75 -9.51 -2.88
N LYS A 128 -5.02 -9.28 -1.81
CA LYS A 128 -4.99 -10.22 -0.67
C LYS A 128 -6.28 -10.23 0.15
N VAL A 129 -7.18 -9.26 -0.03
CA VAL A 129 -8.43 -9.11 0.71
C VAL A 129 -9.66 -9.20 -0.21
N ILE A 130 -9.56 -8.62 -1.42
CA ILE A 130 -10.64 -8.58 -2.40
C ILE A 130 -10.36 -9.63 -3.48
N PRO A 131 -11.32 -10.51 -3.82
CA PRO A 131 -11.17 -11.46 -4.91
C PRO A 131 -10.89 -10.76 -6.24
N ASP A 132 -9.97 -11.30 -7.05
CA ASP A 132 -9.54 -10.70 -8.32
C ASP A 132 -10.71 -10.40 -9.28
N LYS A 133 -11.74 -11.26 -9.29
CA LYS A 133 -12.97 -11.08 -10.11
C LYS A 133 -13.76 -9.80 -9.77
N ASP A 134 -13.61 -9.29 -8.55
CA ASP A 134 -14.33 -8.10 -8.07
C ASP A 134 -13.53 -6.80 -8.29
N ILE A 135 -12.31 -6.90 -8.81
CA ILE A 135 -11.42 -5.77 -9.05
C ILE A 135 -11.64 -5.22 -10.46
N LYS A 136 -12.17 -4.00 -10.53
CA LYS A 136 -12.29 -3.25 -11.79
C LYS A 136 -11.08 -2.34 -11.96
N LEU A 137 -10.26 -2.61 -12.98
CA LEU A 137 -9.04 -1.85 -13.25
C LEU A 137 -9.28 -0.73 -14.27
N ASN A 138 -8.81 0.47 -13.91
CA ASN A 138 -8.53 1.52 -14.88
C ASN A 138 -7.02 1.78 -14.85
N ILE A 139 -6.32 1.32 -15.89
CA ILE A 139 -4.84 1.39 -15.97
C ILE A 139 -4.34 2.83 -15.88
N ASN A 140 -5.08 3.81 -16.42
CA ASN A 140 -4.69 5.21 -16.38
C ASN A 140 -4.53 5.73 -14.94
N ASN A 141 -5.29 5.20 -14.00
CA ASN A 141 -5.18 5.56 -12.57
C ASN A 141 -3.93 4.97 -11.89
N LEU A 142 -3.24 4.02 -12.53
CA LEU A 142 -2.04 3.36 -11.99
C LEU A 142 -0.73 4.04 -12.44
N ILE A 143 -0.80 5.00 -13.35
CA ILE A 143 0.39 5.70 -13.85
C ILE A 143 0.89 6.73 -12.83
N SER A 144 -0.02 7.46 -12.20
CA SER A 144 0.33 8.49 -11.24
C SER A 144 -0.61 8.50 -10.02
N PRO A 145 -0.07 8.41 -8.80
CA PRO A 145 -0.89 8.52 -7.59
C PRO A 145 -1.41 9.97 -7.42
N ASN A 146 -2.58 10.10 -6.82
CA ASN A 146 -3.10 11.40 -6.41
C ASN A 146 -2.20 12.00 -5.33
N LYS A 147 -1.78 13.25 -5.51
CA LYS A 147 -1.00 14.01 -4.54
C LYS A 147 -1.91 14.95 -3.76
N LEU A 148 -1.95 14.79 -2.43
CA LEU A 148 -2.54 15.80 -1.56
C LEU A 148 -1.49 16.88 -1.26
N GLN A 149 -1.83 18.14 -1.47
CA GLN A 149 -0.92 19.23 -1.16
C GLN A 149 -0.86 19.47 0.36
N ALA A 150 0.32 19.88 0.85
CA ALA A 150 0.53 20.04 2.29
C ALA A 150 -0.44 21.04 2.95
N PHE A 151 -0.78 22.13 2.27
CA PHE A 151 -1.72 23.13 2.79
C PHE A 151 -3.15 22.60 2.92
N GLU A 152 -3.56 21.60 2.13
CA GLU A 152 -4.86 20.95 2.26
C GLU A 152 -4.92 20.05 3.51
N ILE A 153 -3.78 19.70 4.08
CA ILE A 153 -3.70 18.89 5.31
C ILE A 153 -3.89 19.76 6.54
N TYR A 154 -3.57 21.05 6.47
CA TYR A 154 -3.58 21.99 7.59
C TYR A 154 -4.83 22.91 7.61
N SER A 155 -5.60 22.95 6.54
CA SER A 155 -6.92 23.59 6.49
C SER A 155 -8.01 22.66 7.01
#